data_6d10b85e49bbe3344aeb367ab2029a25
#
_entry.id   6d10b85e49bbe3344aeb367ab2029a25
#
_cell.length_a   1.000
_cell.length_b   1.000
_cell.length_c   1.000
_cell.angle_alpha   90.00
_cell.angle_beta   90.00
_cell.angle_gamma   90.00
#
_symmetry.space_group_name_H-M   'P 1'
#
loop_
_entity.id
_entity.type
_entity.pdbx_description
1 polymer ?
#
loop_
_entity_poly.entity_id
_entity_poly.type
_entity_poly.pdbx_seq_one_letter_code
_entity_poly.pdbx_strand_id
1 'polypeptide(L)'
;AHSTCLSYSVESFKMPVNCIGISIGKSTYARCGVLVNVTPAEPEWEGHLTLEISNISDSDVYLYAGEGIAQMIFLFGKSNPLVTYKTKKGKYQGQNKKIVVATTNEHHEEVGNSSHNPIAPVAGQVNDERLQEVHAGVGEDIEADRKGV
;
A
#
# COMPACT_ATOMS: atom_id res chain seq x y z
N ALA A 1 -4.51 16.76 11.33
CA ALA A 1 -3.13 16.90 11.82
C ALA A 1 -2.72 15.67 12.65
N HIS A 2 -1.44 15.23 12.52
CA HIS A 2 -0.83 14.14 13.32
C HIS A 2 -1.71 12.89 13.43
N SER A 3 -2.21 12.42 12.31
CA SER A 3 -3.13 11.28 12.25
C SER A 3 -2.72 10.30 11.16
N THR A 4 -3.23 9.09 11.26
CA THR A 4 -3.06 8.05 10.25
C THR A 4 -4.40 7.51 9.82
N CYS A 5 -4.49 7.07 8.57
CA CYS A 5 -5.66 6.35 8.07
C CYS A 5 -5.21 5.23 7.11
N LEU A 6 -6.07 4.25 6.97
CA LEU A 6 -5.92 3.21 5.96
C LEU A 6 -6.89 3.47 4.82
N SER A 7 -6.43 3.23 3.61
CA SER A 7 -7.23 3.27 2.41
C SER A 7 -6.86 2.09 1.52
N TYR A 8 -7.44 1.98 0.34
CA TYR A 8 -7.08 0.97 -0.64
C TYR A 8 -6.95 1.59 -2.03
N SER A 9 -6.11 0.98 -2.86
CA SER A 9 -5.93 1.40 -4.25
C SER A 9 -7.16 1.03 -5.09
N VAL A 10 -7.52 1.91 -6.01
CA VAL A 10 -8.53 1.60 -7.04
C VAL A 10 -7.98 0.55 -8.00
N GLU A 11 -6.69 0.62 -8.27
CA GLU A 11 -5.99 -0.33 -9.12
C GLU A 11 -5.86 -1.70 -8.44
N SER A 12 -6.08 -2.75 -9.22
CA SER A 12 -5.76 -4.12 -8.87
C SER A 12 -4.45 -4.52 -9.52
N PHE A 13 -3.58 -5.12 -8.74
CA PHE A 13 -2.26 -5.55 -9.19
C PHE A 13 -2.21 -7.06 -9.30
N LYS A 14 -1.46 -7.54 -10.29
CA LYS A 14 -1.07 -8.94 -10.42
C LYS A 14 0.41 -8.99 -10.74
N MET A 15 1.21 -9.22 -9.71
CA MET A 15 2.66 -9.16 -9.84
C MET A 15 3.21 -10.35 -10.61
N PRO A 16 4.05 -10.11 -11.64
CA PRO A 16 4.80 -11.17 -12.29
C PRO A 16 5.72 -11.90 -11.32
N VAL A 17 6.06 -13.16 -11.64
CA VAL A 17 6.92 -14.00 -10.79
C VAL A 17 8.32 -13.43 -10.55
N ASN A 18 8.83 -12.60 -11.46
CA ASN A 18 10.15 -11.98 -11.38
C ASN A 18 10.11 -10.47 -11.16
N CYS A 19 8.99 -9.94 -10.65
CA CYS A 19 8.80 -8.51 -10.46
C CYS A 19 8.44 -8.19 -9.01
N ILE A 20 9.03 -7.13 -8.48
CA ILE A 20 8.64 -6.51 -7.22
C ILE A 20 8.16 -5.09 -7.48
N GLY A 21 7.05 -4.68 -6.86
CA GLY A 21 6.53 -3.33 -6.91
C GLY A 21 6.85 -2.57 -5.63
N ILE A 22 7.36 -1.36 -5.77
CA ILE A 22 7.65 -0.46 -4.65
C ILE A 22 6.75 0.77 -4.80
N SER A 23 5.88 1.00 -3.83
CA SER A 23 5.05 2.20 -3.79
C SER A 23 5.77 3.31 -3.03
N ILE A 24 5.74 4.51 -3.58
CA ILE A 24 6.25 5.74 -2.96
C ILE A 24 5.22 6.85 -3.05
N GLY A 25 5.22 7.76 -2.07
CA GLY A 25 4.29 8.89 -2.07
C GLY A 25 4.53 9.86 -3.23
N LYS A 26 3.47 10.56 -3.63
CA LYS A 26 3.53 11.63 -4.63
C LYS A 26 4.08 12.91 -3.99
N SER A 27 5.00 13.59 -4.67
CA SER A 27 5.68 14.77 -4.16
C SER A 27 4.76 15.93 -3.75
N THR A 28 3.61 16.09 -4.41
CA THR A 28 2.60 17.10 -4.07
C THR A 28 2.10 16.91 -2.64
N TYR A 29 1.71 15.69 -2.29
CA TYR A 29 1.22 15.36 -0.94
C TYR A 29 2.35 15.33 0.08
N ALA A 30 3.53 14.82 -0.30
CA ALA A 30 4.70 14.81 0.56
C ALA A 30 5.10 16.22 1.03
N ARG A 31 4.97 17.24 0.17
CA ARG A 31 5.23 18.65 0.52
C ARG A 31 4.20 19.24 1.49
N CYS A 32 3.03 18.63 1.60
CA CYS A 32 2.01 18.99 2.59
C CYS A 32 2.13 18.15 3.89
N GLY A 33 3.19 17.36 4.02
CA GLY A 33 3.39 16.51 5.20
C GLY A 33 2.58 15.21 5.18
N VAL A 34 2.10 14.78 4.01
CA VAL A 34 1.43 13.48 3.87
C VAL A 34 2.42 12.43 3.38
N LEU A 35 2.54 11.37 4.15
CA LEU A 35 3.32 10.19 3.80
C LEU A 35 2.37 9.06 3.40
N VAL A 36 2.70 8.37 2.32
CA VAL A 36 2.03 7.13 1.93
C VAL A 36 3.05 6.01 2.04
N ASN A 37 2.79 5.07 2.92
CA ASN A 37 3.60 3.89 3.11
C ASN A 37 2.84 2.67 2.58
N VAL A 38 3.55 1.82 1.85
CA VAL A 38 3.05 0.52 1.40
C VAL A 38 4.23 -0.42 1.37
N THR A 39 4.09 -1.58 1.97
CA THR A 39 5.12 -2.62 1.85
C THR A 39 5.24 -3.08 0.40
N PRO A 40 6.43 -3.54 -0.05
CA PRO A 40 6.62 -3.95 -1.43
C PRO A 40 5.59 -4.99 -1.87
N ALA A 41 5.02 -4.80 -3.06
CA ALA A 41 4.21 -5.81 -3.73
C ALA A 41 5.16 -6.92 -4.24
N GLU A 42 5.20 -8.03 -3.51
CA GLU A 42 6.12 -9.13 -3.77
C GLU A 42 5.75 -9.92 -5.05
N PRO A 43 6.70 -10.70 -5.62
CA PRO A 43 6.42 -11.59 -6.75
C PRO A 43 5.22 -12.50 -6.51
N GLU A 44 4.33 -12.59 -7.50
CA GLU A 44 3.07 -13.36 -7.46
C GLU A 44 2.05 -12.89 -6.41
N TRP A 45 2.23 -11.71 -5.80
CA TRP A 45 1.16 -11.07 -5.05
C TRP A 45 0.06 -10.56 -6.00
N GLU A 46 -1.18 -10.69 -5.60
CA GLU A 46 -2.34 -10.20 -6.35
C GLU A 46 -3.33 -9.53 -5.41
N GLY A 47 -3.92 -8.42 -5.85
CA GLY A 47 -4.96 -7.72 -5.09
C GLY A 47 -4.92 -6.19 -5.24
N HIS A 48 -5.69 -5.53 -4.38
CA HIS A 48 -5.66 -4.08 -4.18
C HIS A 48 -4.69 -3.76 -3.03
N LEU A 49 -3.86 -2.72 -3.20
CA LEU A 49 -2.96 -2.30 -2.13
C LEU A 49 -3.74 -1.67 -0.98
N THR A 50 -3.39 -2.02 0.23
CA THR A 50 -3.74 -1.19 1.39
C THR A 50 -2.74 -0.05 1.48
N LEU A 51 -3.24 1.18 1.50
CA LEU A 51 -2.43 2.40 1.59
C LEU A 51 -2.44 2.87 3.05
N GLU A 52 -1.26 2.99 3.63
CA GLU A 52 -1.05 3.47 4.99
C GLU A 52 -0.67 4.94 4.90
N ILE A 53 -1.63 5.83 5.17
CA ILE A 53 -1.48 7.25 4.96
C ILE A 53 -1.30 7.94 6.31
N SER A 54 -0.24 8.74 6.42
CA SER A 54 0.06 9.49 7.64
C SER A 54 0.17 10.99 7.33
N ASN A 55 -0.55 11.80 8.08
CA ASN A 55 -0.38 13.24 8.09
C ASN A 55 0.53 13.62 9.26
N ILE A 56 1.77 14.04 8.96
CA ILE A 56 2.78 14.45 9.95
C ILE A 56 2.82 15.96 10.15
N SER A 57 1.94 16.72 9.49
CA SER A 57 1.87 18.17 9.60
C SER A 57 0.94 18.63 10.74
N ASP A 58 1.09 19.90 11.13
CA ASP A 58 0.23 20.56 12.12
C ASP A 58 -1.14 20.99 11.56
N SER A 59 -1.37 20.81 10.27
CA SER A 59 -2.58 21.23 9.58
C SER A 59 -3.34 20.04 9.01
N ASP A 60 -4.65 20.19 8.83
CA ASP A 60 -5.44 19.21 8.12
C ASP A 60 -5.11 19.23 6.63
N VAL A 61 -5.06 18.04 6.03
CA VAL A 61 -4.80 17.87 4.61
C VAL A 61 -5.96 17.09 3.99
N TYR A 62 -6.50 17.63 2.90
CA TYR A 62 -7.57 16.96 2.15
C TYR A 62 -6.96 16.01 1.11
N LEU A 63 -7.49 14.79 1.11
CA LEU A 63 -7.19 13.78 0.10
C LEU A 63 -8.42 13.62 -0.80
N TYR A 64 -8.22 13.65 -2.09
CA TYR A 64 -9.32 13.56 -3.04
C TYR A 64 -9.39 12.16 -3.64
N ALA A 65 -10.55 11.53 -3.50
CA ALA A 65 -10.80 10.25 -4.15
C ALA A 65 -10.70 10.39 -5.66
N GLY A 66 -10.11 9.40 -6.30
CA GLY A 66 -9.91 9.45 -7.74
C GLY A 66 -8.67 10.21 -8.19
N GLU A 67 -7.90 10.81 -7.28
CA GLU A 67 -6.62 11.44 -7.59
C GLU A 67 -5.44 10.56 -7.18
N GLY A 68 -4.37 10.59 -7.97
CA GLY A 68 -3.15 9.86 -7.67
C GLY A 68 -2.45 10.42 -6.42
N ILE A 69 -2.24 9.57 -5.41
CA ILE A 69 -1.56 9.91 -4.15
C ILE A 69 -0.17 9.26 -4.04
N ALA A 70 0.07 8.20 -4.78
CA ALA A 70 1.31 7.44 -4.76
C ALA A 70 1.77 7.10 -6.18
N GLN A 71 3.00 6.61 -6.29
CA GLN A 71 3.60 6.13 -7.53
C GLN A 71 4.11 4.71 -7.31
N MET A 72 4.03 3.87 -8.34
CA MET A 72 4.54 2.50 -8.29
C MET A 72 5.78 2.38 -9.18
N ILE A 73 6.86 1.86 -8.61
CA ILE A 73 8.09 1.50 -9.32
C ILE A 73 8.13 -0.01 -9.44
N PHE A 74 8.33 -0.51 -10.65
CA PHE A 74 8.47 -1.94 -10.91
C PHE A 74 9.93 -2.29 -11.17
N LEU A 75 10.44 -3.25 -10.40
CA LEU A 75 11.80 -3.77 -10.55
C LEU A 75 11.72 -5.22 -10.99
N PHE A 76 12.39 -5.53 -12.10
CA PHE A 76 12.40 -6.86 -12.68
C PHE A 76 13.73 -7.57 -12.40
N GLY A 77 13.62 -8.76 -11.80
CA GLY A 77 14.75 -9.65 -11.62
C GLY A 77 15.14 -10.38 -12.91
N LYS A 78 16.42 -10.72 -13.07
CA LYS A 78 16.92 -11.53 -14.21
C LYS A 78 16.50 -12.99 -14.11
N SER A 79 16.16 -13.46 -12.91
CA SER A 79 15.70 -14.83 -12.63
C SER A 79 14.50 -14.80 -11.68
N ASN A 80 13.76 -15.89 -11.68
CA ASN A 80 12.64 -16.05 -10.72
C ASN A 80 13.20 -16.30 -9.31
N PRO A 81 12.58 -15.76 -8.25
CA PRO A 81 12.92 -16.08 -6.88
C PRO A 81 12.55 -17.52 -6.54
N LEU A 82 13.23 -18.11 -5.58
CA LEU A 82 12.92 -19.45 -5.08
C LEU A 82 11.60 -19.47 -4.29
N VAL A 83 11.25 -18.37 -3.65
CA VAL A 83 10.04 -18.20 -2.84
C VAL A 83 9.32 -16.95 -3.29
N THR A 84 8.02 -17.08 -3.57
CA THR A 84 7.13 -15.98 -3.96
C THR A 84 6.07 -15.76 -2.88
N TYR A 85 5.33 -14.66 -2.98
CA TYR A 85 4.24 -14.37 -2.06
C TYR A 85 3.18 -15.48 -2.05
N LYS A 86 2.88 -16.03 -3.21
CA LYS A 86 1.95 -17.14 -3.38
C LYS A 86 2.47 -18.44 -2.75
N THR A 87 3.75 -18.78 -2.99
CA THR A 87 4.33 -20.05 -2.47
C THR A 87 4.51 -20.04 -0.97
N LYS A 88 4.81 -18.87 -0.36
CA LYS A 88 4.87 -18.73 1.10
C LYS A 88 3.50 -18.55 1.78
N LYS A 89 2.40 -18.60 1.00
CA LYS A 89 1.03 -18.39 1.49
C LYS A 89 0.88 -17.08 2.27
N GLY A 90 1.36 -15.99 1.68
CA GLY A 90 1.33 -14.68 2.32
C GLY A 90 -0.09 -14.27 2.71
N LYS A 91 -0.24 -13.74 3.93
CA LYS A 91 -1.54 -13.46 4.57
C LYS A 91 -2.42 -12.41 3.87
N TYR A 92 -1.84 -11.58 3.04
CA TYR A 92 -2.54 -10.53 2.31
C TYR A 92 -2.72 -10.84 0.81
N GLN A 93 -2.70 -12.11 0.43
CA GLN A 93 -2.98 -12.53 -0.94
C GLN A 93 -4.46 -12.33 -1.27
N GLY A 94 -4.75 -11.77 -2.44
CA GLY A 94 -6.12 -11.61 -2.93
C GLY A 94 -6.90 -10.51 -2.21
N GLN A 95 -6.25 -9.46 -1.73
CA GLN A 95 -6.93 -8.32 -1.11
C GLN A 95 -7.96 -7.72 -2.06
N ASN A 96 -9.21 -7.66 -1.59
CA ASN A 96 -10.31 -7.01 -2.31
C ASN A 96 -10.31 -5.49 -2.06
N LYS A 97 -11.22 -4.76 -2.71
CA LYS A 97 -11.51 -3.33 -2.46
C LYS A 97 -12.08 -3.10 -1.06
N LYS A 98 -11.29 -3.43 -0.04
CA LYS A 98 -11.63 -3.24 1.38
C LYS A 98 -10.35 -2.94 2.14
N ILE A 99 -10.48 -2.14 3.19
CA ILE A 99 -9.38 -1.92 4.12
C ILE A 99 -9.12 -3.24 4.86
N VAL A 100 -7.88 -3.71 4.75
CA VAL A 100 -7.42 -4.90 5.47
C VAL A 100 -6.55 -4.42 6.63
N VAL A 101 -7.05 -4.62 7.84
CA VAL A 101 -6.31 -4.31 9.07
C VAL A 101 -5.20 -5.34 9.32
N ALA A 102 -4.26 -4.98 10.18
CA ALA A 102 -3.18 -5.89 10.56
C ALA A 102 -3.76 -7.18 11.16
N THR A 103 -3.28 -8.32 10.65
CA THR A 103 -3.62 -9.65 11.18
C THR A 103 -2.39 -10.27 11.83
N THR A 104 -2.57 -10.95 12.95
CA THR A 104 -1.52 -11.79 13.54
C THR A 104 -1.36 -13.06 12.73
N ASN A 105 -0.16 -13.61 12.66
CA ASN A 105 0.04 -14.95 12.13
C ASN A 105 -0.44 -15.94 13.20
N GLU A 106 -1.29 -16.89 12.84
CA GLU A 106 -1.81 -17.93 13.75
C GLU A 106 -0.73 -18.93 14.26
N HIS A 107 0.54 -18.69 13.97
CA HIS A 107 1.67 -19.55 14.35
C HIS A 107 2.37 -19.15 15.66
N HIS A 108 1.75 -18.33 16.52
CA HIS A 108 2.26 -18.02 17.85
C HIS A 108 1.52 -18.74 18.99
N GLU A 109 0.86 -19.84 18.73
CA GLU A 109 0.50 -20.81 19.77
C GLU A 109 1.67 -21.75 19.96
N GLU A 110 2.61 -21.43 20.79
CA GLU A 110 3.50 -22.26 21.62
C GLU A 110 4.84 -21.55 21.92
N VAL A 111 4.78 -20.36 22.52
CA VAL A 111 5.88 -19.94 23.42
C VAL A 111 5.26 -19.20 24.60
N GLY A 112 5.43 -19.82 25.76
CA GLY A 112 4.84 -19.44 27.01
C GLY A 112 4.96 -17.95 27.36
N ASN A 113 3.86 -17.44 27.83
CA ASN A 113 3.70 -16.41 28.83
C ASN A 113 4.71 -15.25 28.80
N SER A 114 4.55 -14.36 27.83
CA SER A 114 5.03 -12.98 27.99
C SER A 114 3.92 -12.03 27.52
N SER A 115 3.55 -11.13 28.43
CA SER A 115 2.55 -10.09 28.28
C SER A 115 2.90 -9.15 27.13
N HIS A 116 2.59 -9.56 25.90
CA HIS A 116 2.54 -8.64 24.77
C HIS A 116 1.12 -8.11 24.67
N ASN A 117 0.95 -6.84 25.00
CA ASN A 117 -0.25 -6.09 24.65
C ASN A 117 -0.54 -6.31 23.17
N PRO A 118 -1.77 -6.73 22.80
CA PRO A 118 -2.18 -6.65 21.40
C PRO A 118 -1.99 -5.21 20.96
N ILE A 119 -1.41 -5.01 19.77
CA ILE A 119 -1.31 -3.68 19.16
C ILE A 119 -2.74 -3.12 19.16
N ALA A 120 -2.97 -2.14 20.03
CA ALA A 120 -4.28 -1.49 20.09
C ALA A 120 -4.63 -0.99 18.69
N PRO A 121 -5.88 -1.14 18.23
CA PRO A 121 -6.29 -0.56 16.97
C PRO A 121 -5.95 0.93 17.04
N VAL A 122 -5.26 1.43 16.03
CA VAL A 122 -4.91 2.85 15.93
C VAL A 122 -6.22 3.63 16.05
N ALA A 123 -6.35 4.45 17.08
CA ALA A 123 -7.51 5.30 17.29
C ALA A 123 -7.62 6.22 16.07
N GLY A 124 -8.62 6.01 15.23
CA GLY A 124 -8.79 6.71 13.96
C GLY A 124 -9.44 5.85 12.88
N GLN A 125 -9.88 4.64 13.18
CA GLN A 125 -10.74 3.89 12.26
C GLN A 125 -12.07 4.61 12.14
N VAL A 126 -12.18 5.46 11.14
CA VAL A 126 -13.46 6.01 10.71
C VAL A 126 -14.17 4.87 9.98
N ASN A 127 -15.12 4.22 10.65
CA ASN A 127 -16.13 3.38 10.03
C ASN A 127 -17.13 4.30 9.31
N ASP A 128 -16.69 4.99 8.28
CA ASP A 128 -17.56 5.78 7.43
C ASP A 128 -17.59 5.11 6.05
N GLU A 129 -18.77 4.72 5.60
CA GLU A 129 -19.04 4.23 4.24
C GLU A 129 -18.61 5.22 3.14
N ARG A 130 -18.14 6.40 3.54
CA ARG A 130 -17.52 7.43 2.70
C ARG A 130 -16.01 7.34 2.56
N LEU A 131 -15.36 6.29 3.07
CA LEU A 131 -13.94 6.07 2.82
C LEU A 131 -13.71 5.68 1.36
N GLN A 132 -13.25 6.63 0.70
CA GLN A 132 -13.15 6.87 -0.71
C GLN A 132 -11.95 6.13 -1.29
N GLU A 133 -12.19 5.53 -2.43
CA GLU A 133 -11.15 4.97 -3.29
C GLU A 133 -10.12 6.05 -3.61
N VAL A 134 -8.88 5.83 -3.21
CA VAL A 134 -7.77 6.74 -3.53
C VAL A 134 -6.94 6.09 -4.63
N HIS A 135 -6.86 6.73 -5.77
CA HIS A 135 -6.05 6.23 -6.88
C HIS A 135 -4.56 6.31 -6.55
N ALA A 136 -3.89 5.16 -6.63
CA ALA A 136 -2.46 5.15 -6.86
C ALA A 136 -2.25 5.38 -8.36
N GLY A 137 -2.16 6.64 -8.79
CA GLY A 137 -1.97 6.95 -10.21
C GLY A 137 -0.66 6.36 -10.70
N VAL A 138 -0.73 5.35 -11.54
CA VAL A 138 0.37 5.00 -12.43
C VAL A 138 0.42 6.11 -13.46
N GLY A 139 1.43 6.98 -13.38
CA GLY A 139 1.56 8.09 -14.30
C GLY A 139 1.65 7.59 -15.74
N GLU A 140 0.57 7.77 -16.49
CA GLU A 140 0.59 7.80 -17.94
C GLU A 140 1.19 9.13 -18.37
N ASP A 141 2.52 9.27 -18.28
CA ASP A 141 3.24 10.38 -18.90
C ASP A 141 4.62 9.90 -19.39
N ILE A 142 4.62 8.92 -20.29
CA ILE A 142 5.76 8.66 -21.16
C ILE A 142 5.25 8.49 -22.59
N GLU A 143 4.66 9.54 -23.13
CA GLU A 143 4.56 9.69 -24.59
C GLU A 143 4.43 11.15 -25.02
N ALA A 144 5.49 11.89 -24.87
CA ALA A 144 5.70 13.13 -25.61
C ALA A 144 7.17 13.55 -25.52
N ASP A 145 8.04 12.92 -26.26
CA ASP A 145 9.11 13.63 -26.97
C ASP A 145 9.91 12.70 -27.90
N ARG A 146 9.32 12.37 -29.02
CA ARG A 146 10.05 11.87 -30.19
C ARG A 146 9.50 12.48 -31.46
N LYS A 147 9.54 13.82 -31.54
CA LYS A 147 9.50 14.52 -32.84
C LYS A 147 10.24 15.83 -32.71
N GLY A 148 11.42 15.90 -33.24
CA GLY A 148 12.15 17.14 -33.43
C GLY A 148 13.65 17.04 -33.19
N VAL A 149 14.38 16.55 -34.13
CA VAL A 149 15.51 17.08 -34.92
C VAL A 149 16.10 15.93 -35.70
#